data_55d2d1f07d2b2f29f2957697c9ebcd06
#
_entry.id   55d2d1f07d2b2f29f2957697c9ebcd06
#
_cell.length_a   1.000
_cell.length_b   1.000
_cell.length_c   1.000
_cell.angle_alpha   90.00
_cell.angle_beta   90.00
_cell.angle_gamma   90.00
#
_symmetry.space_group_name_H-M   'P 1'
#
loop_
_entity.id
_entity.type
_entity.pdbx_description
1 polymer ?
#
loop_
_entity_poly.entity_id
_entity_poly.type
_entity_poly.pdbx_seq_one_letter_code
_entity_poly.pdbx_strand_id
1 'polypeptide(L)'
;MPKLTVMLAIAGALFSGLAFAQSPTKPTVVLVHGAFADSSSWNGVVGILEKDGYRVVAAANPLRSLSGDATYVSSLIDSIEGPVVLVGHSYGGQVITTAANGHENVKSLVYVAAFAPDAGEAAAELAGKFPGGTLGQALAPPVKLASGGIDLYIDKGKFQQQFAQDVPVAEAALMAAGQRPITEDALKEKSGEPAWKKLPSWFIYGDDDRNIPAKALGFMAERASSRRTVVIKDASHVVMVSQPGEVAALIEEAAK
;
A
#
# COMPACT_ATOMS: atom_id res chain seq x y z
N MET A 1 -6.18 -53.63 -72.75
CA MET A 1 -6.56 -53.50 -71.32
C MET A 1 -5.99 -52.19 -70.80
N PRO A 2 -6.76 -51.09 -70.60
CA PRO A 2 -6.25 -49.81 -70.09
C PRO A 2 -6.22 -49.82 -68.56
N LYS A 3 -5.11 -49.38 -68.03
CA LYS A 3 -4.91 -49.19 -66.57
C LYS A 3 -5.52 -47.85 -66.11
N LEU A 4 -6.46 -47.94 -65.15
CA LEU A 4 -7.18 -46.86 -64.58
C LEU A 4 -6.29 -46.31 -63.38
N THR A 5 -5.80 -45.10 -63.53
CA THR A 5 -5.02 -44.40 -62.46
C THR A 5 -6.01 -43.57 -61.65
N VAL A 6 -6.22 -43.93 -60.38
CA VAL A 6 -7.04 -43.17 -59.47
C VAL A 6 -6.17 -42.11 -58.81
N MET A 7 -6.43 -40.82 -59.07
CA MET A 7 -5.83 -39.70 -58.33
C MET A 7 -6.62 -39.43 -57.05
N LEU A 8 -5.97 -39.57 -55.91
CA LEU A 8 -6.51 -39.26 -54.60
C LEU A 8 -6.19 -37.76 -54.29
N ALA A 9 -7.20 -36.91 -54.31
CA ALA A 9 -7.07 -35.51 -53.93
C ALA A 9 -7.18 -35.37 -52.39
N ILE A 10 -6.08 -35.01 -51.71
CA ILE A 10 -6.09 -34.73 -50.31
C ILE A 10 -6.46 -33.25 -50.13
N ALA A 11 -7.68 -32.97 -49.65
CA ALA A 11 -8.12 -31.64 -49.25
C ALA A 11 -7.53 -31.30 -47.86
N GLY A 12 -6.51 -30.48 -47.84
CA GLY A 12 -5.94 -29.94 -46.61
C GLY A 12 -6.86 -28.88 -46.02
N ALA A 13 -7.53 -29.18 -44.92
CA ALA A 13 -8.28 -28.19 -44.15
C ALA A 13 -7.31 -27.33 -43.34
N LEU A 14 -7.14 -26.05 -43.74
CA LEU A 14 -6.45 -25.05 -42.98
C LEU A 14 -7.32 -24.64 -41.77
N PHE A 15 -7.00 -25.18 -40.62
CA PHE A 15 -7.53 -24.68 -39.35
C PHE A 15 -6.83 -23.36 -39.02
N SER A 16 -7.45 -22.23 -39.37
CA SER A 16 -7.07 -20.92 -38.87
C SER A 16 -7.46 -20.83 -37.38
N GLY A 17 -6.53 -21.12 -36.51
CA GLY A 17 -6.71 -20.92 -35.08
C GLY A 17 -6.95 -19.44 -34.82
N LEU A 18 -8.17 -19.05 -34.45
CA LEU A 18 -8.46 -17.76 -33.87
C LEU A 18 -7.72 -17.67 -32.53
N ALA A 19 -6.58 -17.00 -32.52
CA ALA A 19 -5.93 -16.59 -31.28
C ALA A 19 -6.87 -15.56 -30.62
N PHE A 20 -7.64 -15.99 -29.62
CA PHE A 20 -8.32 -15.07 -28.73
C PHE A 20 -7.25 -14.29 -28.01
N ALA A 21 -7.12 -13.01 -28.33
CA ALA A 21 -6.31 -12.09 -27.54
C ALA A 21 -6.91 -12.08 -26.13
N GLN A 22 -6.22 -12.70 -25.19
CA GLN A 22 -6.60 -12.67 -23.78
C GLN A 22 -6.55 -11.20 -23.34
N SER A 23 -7.68 -10.64 -22.91
CA SER A 23 -7.71 -9.29 -22.36
C SER A 23 -6.63 -9.19 -21.30
N PRO A 24 -5.84 -8.09 -21.26
CA PRO A 24 -4.79 -7.95 -20.26
C PRO A 24 -5.42 -8.14 -18.88
N THR A 25 -4.91 -9.10 -18.13
CA THR A 25 -5.38 -9.36 -16.76
C THR A 25 -5.10 -8.15 -15.91
N LYS A 26 -6.11 -7.67 -15.17
CA LYS A 26 -5.92 -6.59 -14.21
C LYS A 26 -4.83 -6.98 -13.22
N PRO A 27 -3.99 -6.01 -12.77
CA PRO A 27 -2.98 -6.31 -11.76
C PRO A 27 -3.62 -6.73 -10.43
N THR A 28 -2.90 -7.53 -9.66
CA THR A 28 -3.26 -7.77 -8.26
C THR A 28 -2.86 -6.56 -7.43
N VAL A 29 -3.78 -6.06 -6.59
CA VAL A 29 -3.53 -4.95 -5.67
C VAL A 29 -3.14 -5.51 -4.31
N VAL A 30 -1.95 -5.16 -3.83
CA VAL A 30 -1.46 -5.54 -2.48
C VAL A 30 -1.50 -4.30 -1.60
N LEU A 31 -2.32 -4.35 -0.54
CA LEU A 31 -2.55 -3.26 0.41
C LEU A 31 -1.77 -3.53 1.70
N VAL A 32 -0.90 -2.61 2.09
CA VAL A 32 -0.02 -2.74 3.26
C VAL A 32 -0.37 -1.65 4.26
N HIS A 33 -0.97 -2.03 5.40
CA HIS A 33 -1.32 -1.09 6.46
C HIS A 33 -0.10 -0.58 7.23
N GLY A 34 -0.24 0.57 7.88
CA GLY A 34 0.77 1.17 8.75
C GLY A 34 0.60 0.79 10.22
N ALA A 35 1.33 1.52 11.08
CA ALA A 35 1.24 1.43 12.52
C ALA A 35 -0.18 1.79 13.02
N PHE A 36 -0.59 1.23 14.14
CA PHE A 36 -1.86 1.50 14.83
C PHE A 36 -3.12 1.15 13.99
N ALA A 37 -2.92 0.49 12.85
CA ALA A 37 -3.93 -0.03 11.95
C ALA A 37 -3.69 -1.53 11.71
N ASP A 38 -4.64 -2.20 11.09
CA ASP A 38 -4.52 -3.56 10.61
C ASP A 38 -5.14 -3.70 9.21
N SER A 39 -5.20 -4.93 8.69
CA SER A 39 -5.75 -5.19 7.35
C SER A 39 -7.21 -4.76 7.19
N SER A 40 -7.99 -4.71 8.27
CA SER A 40 -9.41 -4.30 8.22
C SER A 40 -9.61 -2.82 7.88
N SER A 41 -8.58 -1.98 8.10
CA SER A 41 -8.60 -0.57 7.69
C SER A 41 -8.77 -0.39 6.17
N TRP A 42 -8.55 -1.43 5.40
CA TRP A 42 -8.73 -1.45 3.95
C TRP A 42 -10.11 -1.96 3.48
N ASN A 43 -11.01 -2.40 4.39
CA ASN A 43 -12.26 -3.07 4.02
C ASN A 43 -13.08 -2.29 2.98
N GLY A 44 -13.22 -0.97 3.13
CA GLY A 44 -13.94 -0.13 2.17
C GLY A 44 -13.29 -0.12 0.78
N VAL A 45 -11.97 -0.01 0.72
CA VAL A 45 -11.19 -0.04 -0.53
C VAL A 45 -11.23 -1.42 -1.17
N VAL A 46 -11.08 -2.50 -0.38
CA VAL A 46 -11.19 -3.89 -0.85
C VAL A 46 -12.53 -4.12 -1.52
N GLY A 47 -13.65 -3.74 -0.85
CA GLY A 47 -14.98 -3.95 -1.40
C GLY A 47 -15.23 -3.24 -2.73
N ILE A 48 -14.64 -2.06 -2.94
CA ILE A 48 -14.72 -1.32 -4.21
C ILE A 48 -13.88 -2.02 -5.28
N LEU A 49 -12.61 -2.27 -5.02
CA LEU A 49 -11.69 -2.86 -5.99
C LEU A 49 -12.11 -4.26 -6.44
N GLU A 50 -12.60 -5.12 -5.52
CA GLU A 50 -13.11 -6.46 -5.85
C GLU A 50 -14.36 -6.38 -6.71
N LYS A 51 -15.31 -5.47 -6.39
CA LYS A 51 -16.48 -5.21 -7.23
C LYS A 51 -16.09 -4.78 -8.64
N ASP A 52 -15.01 -4.02 -8.76
CA ASP A 52 -14.48 -3.56 -10.05
C ASP A 52 -13.55 -4.60 -10.71
N GLY A 53 -13.47 -5.81 -10.15
CA GLY A 53 -12.82 -6.98 -10.74
C GLY A 53 -11.31 -7.04 -10.57
N TYR A 54 -10.75 -6.36 -9.56
CA TYR A 54 -9.36 -6.54 -9.15
C TYR A 54 -9.23 -7.70 -8.16
N ARG A 55 -8.13 -8.41 -8.24
CA ARG A 55 -7.71 -9.30 -7.16
C ARG A 55 -7.01 -8.45 -6.09
N VAL A 56 -7.43 -8.57 -4.83
CA VAL A 56 -6.91 -7.76 -3.74
C VAL A 56 -6.31 -8.65 -2.64
N VAL A 57 -5.17 -8.24 -2.09
CA VAL A 57 -4.53 -8.87 -0.93
C VAL A 57 -4.26 -7.79 0.11
N ALA A 58 -4.98 -7.78 1.22
CA ALA A 58 -4.70 -6.92 2.36
C ALA A 58 -3.70 -7.64 3.29
N ALA A 59 -2.43 -7.25 3.19
CA ALA A 59 -1.34 -7.88 3.92
C ALA A 59 -1.42 -7.63 5.42
N ALA A 60 -1.20 -8.66 6.23
CA ALA A 60 -1.09 -8.55 7.68
C ALA A 60 0.33 -8.11 8.07
N ASN A 61 0.65 -6.83 7.84
CA ASN A 61 1.98 -6.28 8.09
C ASN A 61 2.41 -6.51 9.54
N PRO A 62 3.58 -7.15 9.80
CA PRO A 62 3.98 -7.53 11.16
C PRO A 62 4.29 -6.34 12.09
N LEU A 63 4.80 -5.22 11.57
CA LEU A 63 5.18 -4.01 12.31
C LEU A 63 6.29 -4.25 13.35
N ARG A 64 7.26 -5.10 13.03
CA ARG A 64 8.34 -5.49 13.95
C ARG A 64 9.71 -4.92 13.59
N SER A 65 10.04 -4.81 12.30
CA SER A 65 11.24 -4.16 11.75
C SER A 65 10.99 -3.86 10.28
N LEU A 66 11.58 -2.80 9.74
CA LEU A 66 11.45 -2.48 8.32
C LEU A 66 11.92 -3.64 7.43
N SER A 67 13.08 -4.19 7.74
CA SER A 67 13.67 -5.30 6.98
C SER A 67 12.82 -6.56 7.02
N GLY A 68 12.28 -6.93 8.19
CA GLY A 68 11.40 -8.08 8.36
C GLY A 68 10.05 -7.89 7.69
N ASP A 69 9.44 -6.72 7.86
CA ASP A 69 8.15 -6.38 7.28
C ASP A 69 8.23 -6.31 5.74
N ALA A 70 9.30 -5.72 5.20
CA ALA A 70 9.55 -5.68 3.76
C ALA A 70 9.81 -7.10 3.19
N THR A 71 10.53 -7.95 3.90
CA THR A 71 10.74 -9.36 3.51
C THR A 71 9.43 -10.12 3.46
N TYR A 72 8.53 -9.90 4.43
CA TYR A 72 7.21 -10.51 4.43
C TYR A 72 6.38 -10.07 3.20
N VAL A 73 6.34 -8.77 2.89
CA VAL A 73 5.63 -8.24 1.73
C VAL A 73 6.28 -8.73 0.42
N SER A 74 7.61 -8.78 0.35
CA SER A 74 8.36 -9.36 -0.78
C SER A 74 7.94 -10.80 -1.07
N SER A 75 7.82 -11.64 -0.02
CA SER A 75 7.34 -13.02 -0.15
C SER A 75 5.89 -13.12 -0.65
N LEU A 76 5.02 -12.17 -0.28
CA LEU A 76 3.68 -12.09 -0.85
C LEU A 76 3.72 -11.75 -2.35
N ILE A 77 4.59 -10.80 -2.75
CA ILE A 77 4.77 -10.44 -4.17
C ILE A 77 5.25 -11.65 -4.99
N ASP A 78 6.20 -12.42 -4.46
CA ASP A 78 6.71 -13.64 -5.10
C ASP A 78 5.64 -14.70 -5.33
N SER A 79 4.62 -14.74 -4.48
CA SER A 79 3.50 -15.68 -4.60
C SER A 79 2.43 -15.27 -5.62
N ILE A 80 2.56 -14.07 -6.23
CA ILE A 80 1.57 -13.51 -7.13
C ILE A 80 2.04 -13.63 -8.57
N GLU A 81 1.28 -14.36 -9.37
CA GLU A 81 1.47 -14.39 -10.82
C GLU A 81 0.88 -13.13 -11.46
N GLY A 82 1.60 -12.54 -12.41
CA GLY A 82 1.17 -11.35 -13.15
C GLY A 82 1.52 -10.03 -12.48
N PRO A 83 1.03 -8.90 -13.03
CA PRO A 83 1.38 -7.57 -12.57
C PRO A 83 0.81 -7.25 -11.19
N VAL A 84 1.54 -6.45 -10.41
CA VAL A 84 1.20 -6.04 -9.04
C VAL A 84 1.21 -4.52 -8.92
N VAL A 85 0.22 -3.97 -8.24
CA VAL A 85 0.20 -2.61 -7.69
C VAL A 85 0.41 -2.71 -6.18
N LEU A 86 1.45 -2.08 -5.66
CA LEU A 86 1.68 -2.00 -4.22
C LEU A 86 1.11 -0.70 -3.65
N VAL A 87 0.31 -0.82 -2.60
CA VAL A 87 -0.33 0.30 -1.91
C VAL A 87 0.11 0.28 -0.45
N GLY A 88 0.69 1.38 0.03
CA GLY A 88 1.15 1.49 1.42
C GLY A 88 0.47 2.64 2.14
N HIS A 89 -0.07 2.37 3.34
CA HIS A 89 -0.58 3.38 4.26
C HIS A 89 0.48 3.69 5.32
N SER A 90 0.73 4.96 5.60
CA SER A 90 1.59 5.39 6.70
C SER A 90 2.99 4.73 6.65
N TYR A 91 3.41 4.03 7.71
CA TYR A 91 4.62 3.21 7.74
C TYR A 91 4.63 2.13 6.65
N GLY A 92 3.45 1.62 6.23
CA GLY A 92 3.35 0.69 5.09
C GLY A 92 3.93 1.25 3.80
N GLY A 93 3.99 2.57 3.62
CA GLY A 93 4.68 3.21 2.49
C GLY A 93 6.20 3.01 2.52
N GLN A 94 6.84 3.08 3.70
CA GLN A 94 8.26 2.72 3.85
C GLN A 94 8.49 1.24 3.55
N VAL A 95 7.55 0.37 3.97
CA VAL A 95 7.61 -1.07 3.69
C VAL A 95 7.54 -1.35 2.20
N ILE A 96 6.55 -0.79 1.47
CA ILE A 96 6.43 -1.03 0.01
C ILE A 96 7.59 -0.42 -0.78
N THR A 97 8.13 0.72 -0.33
CA THR A 97 9.32 1.36 -0.92
C THR A 97 10.52 0.42 -0.92
N THR A 98 10.66 -0.39 0.13
CA THR A 98 11.74 -1.37 0.28
C THR A 98 11.40 -2.70 -0.40
N ALA A 99 10.19 -3.23 -0.18
CA ALA A 99 9.76 -4.54 -0.66
C ALA A 99 9.65 -4.65 -2.18
N ALA A 100 9.37 -3.54 -2.88
CA ALA A 100 9.24 -3.55 -4.34
C ALA A 100 10.57 -3.79 -5.09
N ASN A 101 11.71 -3.63 -4.42
CA ASN A 101 13.01 -3.82 -5.06
C ASN A 101 13.23 -5.29 -5.45
N GLY A 102 13.67 -5.51 -6.69
CA GLY A 102 13.93 -6.85 -7.23
C GLY A 102 12.72 -7.56 -7.84
N HIS A 103 11.53 -6.98 -7.76
CA HIS A 103 10.30 -7.57 -8.31
C HIS A 103 9.88 -6.90 -9.63
N GLU A 104 10.16 -7.53 -10.77
CA GLU A 104 9.81 -7.01 -12.09
C GLU A 104 8.29 -6.98 -12.35
N ASN A 105 7.52 -7.78 -11.61
CA ASN A 105 6.05 -7.80 -11.70
C ASN A 105 5.39 -6.62 -10.98
N VAL A 106 6.08 -5.88 -10.10
CA VAL A 106 5.57 -4.64 -9.51
C VAL A 106 5.60 -3.53 -10.55
N LYS A 107 4.44 -2.92 -10.83
CA LYS A 107 4.28 -1.91 -11.89
C LYS A 107 4.12 -0.50 -11.37
N SER A 108 3.59 -0.34 -10.17
CA SER A 108 3.32 0.98 -9.57
C SER A 108 3.27 0.93 -8.05
N LEU A 109 3.48 2.10 -7.45
CA LEU A 109 3.42 2.33 -6.01
C LEU A 109 2.36 3.39 -5.70
N VAL A 110 1.49 3.12 -4.72
CA VAL A 110 0.50 4.09 -4.25
C VAL A 110 0.72 4.36 -2.76
N TYR A 111 0.92 5.62 -2.41
CA TYR A 111 1.18 6.09 -1.06
C TYR A 111 -0.07 6.75 -0.49
N VAL A 112 -0.67 6.15 0.53
CA VAL A 112 -1.90 6.62 1.18
C VAL A 112 -1.54 7.17 2.55
N ALA A 113 -1.50 8.49 2.71
CA ALA A 113 -1.03 9.18 3.93
C ALA A 113 0.30 8.57 4.45
N ALA A 114 1.28 8.35 3.54
CA ALA A 114 2.35 7.40 3.77
C ALA A 114 3.75 7.97 3.60
N PHE A 115 4.70 7.34 4.29
CA PHE A 115 6.13 7.63 4.13
C PHE A 115 6.67 7.06 2.81
N ALA A 116 7.43 7.91 2.10
CA ALA A 116 8.22 7.53 0.92
C ALA A 116 9.68 7.98 1.15
N PRO A 117 10.43 7.27 2.01
CA PRO A 117 11.78 7.63 2.38
C PRO A 117 12.76 7.53 1.21
N ASP A 118 13.82 8.35 1.25
CA ASP A 118 15.03 8.13 0.47
C ASP A 118 16.01 7.22 1.24
N ALA A 119 17.08 6.80 0.56
CA ALA A 119 18.13 6.00 1.18
C ALA A 119 18.70 6.70 2.44
N GLY A 120 18.80 5.95 3.53
CA GLY A 120 19.29 6.44 4.82
C GLY A 120 18.27 7.24 5.65
N GLU A 121 17.02 7.43 5.18
CA GLU A 121 15.95 8.05 5.97
C GLU A 121 15.13 6.99 6.74
N ALA A 122 14.55 7.38 7.87
CA ALA A 122 13.63 6.60 8.66
C ALA A 122 12.26 7.29 8.80
N ALA A 123 11.18 6.53 9.03
CA ALA A 123 9.84 7.09 9.22
C ALA A 123 9.80 8.11 10.37
N ALA A 124 10.45 7.81 11.51
CA ALA A 124 10.48 8.71 12.66
C ALA A 124 11.14 10.06 12.34
N GLU A 125 12.18 10.09 11.51
CA GLU A 125 12.85 11.33 11.09
C GLU A 125 11.98 12.15 10.16
N LEU A 126 11.33 11.49 9.18
CA LEU A 126 10.44 12.15 8.24
C LEU A 126 9.21 12.75 8.93
N ALA A 127 8.65 12.05 9.93
CA ALA A 127 7.55 12.57 10.74
C ALA A 127 7.90 13.85 11.49
N GLY A 128 9.15 13.97 11.95
CA GLY A 128 9.67 15.15 12.65
C GLY A 128 10.22 16.26 11.75
N LYS A 129 10.31 16.04 10.43
CA LYS A 129 10.98 16.99 9.51
C LYS A 129 10.21 18.29 9.32
N PHE A 130 8.88 18.27 9.47
CA PHE A 130 8.02 19.43 9.34
C PHE A 130 7.14 19.58 10.59
N PRO A 131 6.80 20.81 11.00
CA PRO A 131 5.91 21.04 12.12
C PRO A 131 4.47 20.60 11.80
N GLY A 132 3.72 20.21 12.83
CA GLY A 132 2.30 19.87 12.74
C GLY A 132 1.96 18.46 13.21
N GLY A 133 2.90 17.52 13.27
CA GLY A 133 2.69 16.20 13.84
C GLY A 133 2.56 16.25 15.37
N THR A 134 1.53 15.61 15.89
CA THR A 134 1.23 15.57 17.34
C THR A 134 1.19 14.13 17.90
N LEU A 135 1.53 13.12 17.07
CA LEU A 135 1.45 11.71 17.44
C LEU A 135 2.17 11.38 18.75
N GLY A 136 3.37 11.96 18.97
CA GLY A 136 4.13 11.70 20.20
C GLY A 136 3.40 12.05 21.48
N GLN A 137 2.48 13.06 21.44
CA GLN A 137 1.67 13.49 22.59
C GLN A 137 0.42 12.59 22.79
N ALA A 138 0.10 11.77 21.80
CA ALA A 138 -1.06 10.88 21.82
C ALA A 138 -0.68 9.43 22.15
N LEU A 139 0.61 9.10 22.23
CA LEU A 139 1.04 7.75 22.57
C LEU A 139 0.66 7.38 24.01
N ALA A 140 0.27 6.14 24.19
CA ALA A 140 0.13 5.50 25.51
C ALA A 140 1.53 5.23 26.11
N PRO A 141 1.62 4.93 27.42
CA PRO A 141 2.86 4.41 27.98
C PRO A 141 3.38 3.23 27.18
N PRO A 142 4.70 3.21 26.87
CA PRO A 142 5.28 2.17 26.02
C PRO A 142 5.22 0.78 26.69
N VAL A 143 4.95 -0.24 25.89
CA VAL A 143 4.91 -1.63 26.34
C VAL A 143 6.26 -2.29 26.07
N LYS A 144 6.98 -2.66 27.15
CA LYS A 144 8.24 -3.39 27.06
C LYS A 144 7.97 -4.86 26.73
N LEU A 145 8.61 -5.38 25.70
CA LEU A 145 8.46 -6.77 25.28
C LEU A 145 9.46 -7.67 26.00
N ALA A 146 9.03 -8.87 26.39
CA ALA A 146 9.91 -9.86 27.03
C ALA A 146 11.05 -10.32 26.10
N SER A 147 10.86 -10.27 24.79
CA SER A 147 11.88 -10.53 23.76
C SER A 147 12.86 -9.39 23.54
N GLY A 148 12.72 -8.28 24.26
CA GLY A 148 13.40 -7.02 23.98
C GLY A 148 12.63 -6.12 23.03
N GLY A 149 12.91 -4.80 23.08
CA GLY A 149 12.23 -3.79 22.30
C GLY A 149 10.99 -3.23 22.99
N ILE A 150 10.35 -2.29 22.30
CA ILE A 150 9.25 -1.48 22.84
C ILE A 150 8.15 -1.42 21.79
N ASP A 151 6.92 -1.79 22.19
CA ASP A 151 5.72 -1.58 21.40
C ASP A 151 5.08 -0.22 21.74
N LEU A 152 4.72 0.50 20.69
CA LEU A 152 4.03 1.78 20.76
C LEU A 152 2.55 1.60 20.40
N TYR A 153 1.68 2.26 21.16
CA TYR A 153 0.25 2.35 20.96
C TYR A 153 -0.19 3.81 21.03
N ILE A 154 -1.24 4.16 20.31
CA ILE A 154 -1.96 5.40 20.59
C ILE A 154 -2.87 5.18 21.79
N ASP A 155 -2.91 6.14 22.74
CA ASP A 155 -3.86 6.14 23.85
C ASP A 155 -5.29 6.05 23.31
N LYS A 156 -6.09 5.09 23.82
CA LYS A 156 -7.44 4.84 23.31
C LYS A 156 -8.35 6.07 23.39
N GLY A 157 -8.19 6.89 24.43
CA GLY A 157 -8.97 8.11 24.61
C GLY A 157 -8.59 9.24 23.66
N LYS A 158 -7.40 9.16 23.06
CA LYS A 158 -6.88 10.13 22.08
C LYS A 158 -6.96 9.63 20.65
N PHE A 159 -7.23 8.33 20.42
CA PHE A 159 -7.10 7.67 19.13
C PHE A 159 -7.94 8.36 18.05
N GLN A 160 -9.23 8.58 18.25
CA GLN A 160 -10.08 9.20 17.26
C GLN A 160 -9.55 10.59 16.89
N GLN A 161 -9.32 11.45 17.86
CA GLN A 161 -8.90 12.82 17.60
C GLN A 161 -7.52 12.90 16.93
N GLN A 162 -6.62 11.96 17.23
CA GLN A 162 -5.27 11.94 16.69
C GLN A 162 -5.17 11.28 15.33
N PHE A 163 -5.87 10.16 15.13
CA PHE A 163 -5.65 9.22 14.03
C PHE A 163 -6.78 9.19 13.00
N ALA A 164 -8.04 9.41 13.46
CA ALA A 164 -9.25 9.14 12.69
C ALA A 164 -10.36 10.17 12.99
N GLN A 165 -10.03 11.48 13.02
CA GLN A 165 -10.97 12.52 13.47
C GLN A 165 -12.17 12.72 12.55
N ASP A 166 -12.08 12.30 11.29
CA ASP A 166 -13.15 12.32 10.29
C ASP A 166 -13.91 10.97 10.17
N VAL A 167 -13.58 10.00 11.05
CA VAL A 167 -14.27 8.71 11.14
C VAL A 167 -15.30 8.75 12.28
N PRO A 168 -16.50 8.11 12.13
CA PRO A 168 -17.48 8.03 13.20
C PRO A 168 -16.91 7.49 14.51
N VAL A 169 -17.31 8.08 15.65
CA VAL A 169 -16.76 7.73 16.98
C VAL A 169 -16.82 6.22 17.28
N ALA A 170 -17.91 5.56 16.92
CA ALA A 170 -18.08 4.13 17.17
C ALA A 170 -17.09 3.27 16.37
N GLU A 171 -16.83 3.64 15.12
CA GLU A 171 -15.87 2.96 14.26
C GLU A 171 -14.44 3.23 14.72
N ALA A 172 -14.10 4.48 15.03
CA ALA A 172 -12.80 4.84 15.58
C ALA A 172 -12.50 4.15 16.91
N ALA A 173 -13.54 3.89 17.74
CA ALA A 173 -13.40 3.12 18.97
C ALA A 173 -13.05 1.64 18.73
N LEU A 174 -13.63 1.02 17.68
CA LEU A 174 -13.26 -0.34 17.25
C LEU A 174 -11.82 -0.37 16.73
N MET A 175 -11.43 0.60 15.91
CA MET A 175 -10.06 0.75 15.42
C MET A 175 -9.06 0.91 16.57
N ALA A 176 -9.39 1.74 17.57
CA ALA A 176 -8.56 1.93 18.76
C ALA A 176 -8.42 0.65 19.61
N ALA A 177 -9.45 -0.19 19.64
CA ALA A 177 -9.41 -1.47 20.36
C ALA A 177 -8.58 -2.52 19.60
N GLY A 178 -8.68 -2.55 18.28
CA GLY A 178 -7.97 -3.48 17.38
C GLY A 178 -6.62 -2.96 16.88
N GLN A 179 -6.18 -1.77 17.27
CA GLN A 179 -4.93 -1.19 16.77
C GLN A 179 -3.75 -2.14 16.95
N ARG A 180 -2.97 -2.32 15.88
CA ARG A 180 -1.77 -3.13 15.92
C ARG A 180 -0.57 -2.26 16.31
N PRO A 181 0.18 -2.62 17.37
CA PRO A 181 1.35 -1.86 17.79
C PRO A 181 2.48 -1.97 16.79
N ILE A 182 3.30 -0.93 16.73
CA ILE A 182 4.58 -0.94 16.03
C ILE A 182 5.74 -0.92 17.03
N THR A 183 6.82 -1.62 16.72
CA THR A 183 8.05 -1.45 17.51
C THR A 183 8.68 -0.10 17.24
N GLU A 184 9.27 0.49 18.27
CA GLU A 184 10.04 1.73 18.11
C GLU A 184 11.20 1.57 17.11
N ASP A 185 11.83 0.39 17.10
CA ASP A 185 12.93 0.06 16.19
C ASP A 185 12.49 0.08 14.72
N ALA A 186 11.29 -0.43 14.39
CA ALA A 186 10.75 -0.38 13.03
C ALA A 186 10.61 1.06 12.52
N LEU A 187 10.19 2.00 13.37
CA LEU A 187 10.09 3.42 12.98
C LEU A 187 11.44 4.10 12.80
N LYS A 188 12.49 3.62 13.48
CA LYS A 188 13.84 4.18 13.45
C LYS A 188 14.76 3.51 12.42
N GLU A 189 14.37 2.35 11.91
CA GLU A 189 15.17 1.62 10.93
C GLU A 189 15.30 2.41 9.62
N LYS A 190 16.52 2.51 9.13
CA LYS A 190 16.85 3.27 7.92
C LYS A 190 16.47 2.50 6.65
N SER A 191 15.91 3.23 5.69
CA SER A 191 15.60 2.67 4.36
C SER A 191 16.85 2.53 3.50
N GLY A 192 16.86 1.50 2.67
CA GLY A 192 17.80 1.34 1.55
C GLY A 192 17.40 2.19 0.34
N GLU A 193 17.90 1.80 -0.84
CA GLU A 193 17.52 2.45 -2.10
C GLU A 193 16.01 2.35 -2.35
N PRO A 194 15.33 3.47 -2.60
CA PRO A 194 13.89 3.47 -2.72
C PRO A 194 13.40 3.08 -4.11
N ALA A 195 12.42 2.18 -4.15
CA ALA A 195 11.83 1.71 -5.40
C ALA A 195 11.13 2.82 -6.21
N TRP A 196 10.65 3.88 -5.58
CA TRP A 196 10.01 5.01 -6.28
C TRP A 196 10.95 5.79 -7.22
N LYS A 197 12.28 5.61 -7.13
CA LYS A 197 13.24 6.13 -8.14
C LYS A 197 13.14 5.42 -9.47
N LYS A 198 12.57 4.21 -9.50
CA LYS A 198 12.49 3.34 -10.69
C LYS A 198 11.05 3.07 -11.12
N LEU A 199 10.12 3.09 -10.18
CA LEU A 199 8.70 2.79 -10.41
C LEU A 199 7.85 4.07 -10.34
N PRO A 200 6.82 4.19 -11.19
CA PRO A 200 5.88 5.29 -11.10
C PRO A 200 5.12 5.24 -9.78
N SER A 201 4.83 6.40 -9.22
CA SER A 201 4.18 6.52 -7.92
C SER A 201 3.01 7.51 -7.94
N TRP A 202 2.02 7.28 -7.08
CA TRP A 202 0.84 8.11 -6.83
C TRP A 202 0.70 8.35 -5.33
N PHE A 203 0.15 9.51 -4.96
CA PHE A 203 -0.01 9.90 -3.56
C PHE A 203 -1.43 10.41 -3.30
N ILE A 204 -1.99 10.03 -2.15
CA ILE A 204 -3.25 10.57 -1.63
C ILE A 204 -3.15 10.73 -0.12
N TYR A 205 -3.57 11.89 0.41
CA TYR A 205 -3.51 12.15 1.85
C TYR A 205 -4.49 13.27 2.26
N GLY A 206 -4.80 13.31 3.55
CA GLY A 206 -5.59 14.39 4.16
C GLY A 206 -4.74 15.60 4.52
N ASP A 207 -5.31 16.80 4.44
CA ASP A 207 -4.64 18.03 4.85
C ASP A 207 -4.71 18.30 6.36
N ASP A 208 -5.58 17.57 7.12
CA ASP A 208 -5.63 17.56 8.59
C ASP A 208 -4.99 16.29 9.21
N ASP A 209 -4.00 15.71 8.53
CA ASP A 209 -3.23 14.58 9.07
C ASP A 209 -2.36 15.04 10.24
N ARG A 210 -2.64 14.51 11.45
CA ARG A 210 -1.96 14.84 12.71
C ARG A 210 -0.81 13.91 13.05
N ASN A 211 -0.61 12.85 12.25
CA ASN A 211 0.51 11.92 12.41
C ASN A 211 1.68 12.28 11.50
N ILE A 212 1.38 12.47 10.21
CA ILE A 212 2.37 12.90 9.22
C ILE A 212 1.87 14.23 8.63
N PRO A 213 2.47 15.36 8.97
CA PRO A 213 2.00 16.65 8.49
C PRO A 213 1.89 16.69 6.96
N ALA A 214 0.83 17.30 6.43
CA ALA A 214 0.60 17.41 4.99
C ALA A 214 1.81 17.98 4.23
N LYS A 215 2.59 18.87 4.85
CA LYS A 215 3.87 19.39 4.29
C LYS A 215 4.91 18.29 4.10
N ALA A 216 4.99 17.32 5.01
CA ALA A 216 5.89 16.18 4.88
C ALA A 216 5.44 15.25 3.76
N LEU A 217 4.12 14.98 3.68
CA LEU A 217 3.53 14.15 2.63
C LEU A 217 3.72 14.80 1.25
N GLY A 218 3.44 16.09 1.11
CA GLY A 218 3.68 16.83 -0.12
C GLY A 218 5.15 16.85 -0.55
N PHE A 219 6.08 17.04 0.40
CA PHE A 219 7.52 16.97 0.14
C PHE A 219 7.94 15.60 -0.41
N MET A 220 7.43 14.50 0.17
CA MET A 220 7.76 13.15 -0.31
C MET A 220 7.14 12.88 -1.68
N ALA A 221 5.91 13.33 -1.93
CA ALA A 221 5.24 13.19 -3.23
C ALA A 221 5.97 13.95 -4.34
N GLU A 222 6.41 15.18 -4.07
CA GLU A 222 7.20 16.00 -5.01
C GLU A 222 8.54 15.34 -5.32
N ARG A 223 9.28 14.92 -4.29
CA ARG A 223 10.57 14.25 -4.42
C ARG A 223 10.49 12.95 -5.22
N ALA A 224 9.43 12.17 -5.00
CA ALA A 224 9.18 10.94 -5.73
C ALA A 224 8.66 11.17 -7.17
N SER A 225 8.54 12.43 -7.61
CA SER A 225 7.96 12.80 -8.91
C SER A 225 6.61 12.13 -9.13
N SER A 226 5.73 12.20 -8.12
CA SER A 226 4.39 11.59 -8.14
C SER A 226 3.65 11.92 -9.44
N ARG A 227 3.12 10.90 -10.11
CA ARG A 227 2.32 11.08 -11.32
C ARG A 227 1.01 11.81 -11.05
N ARG A 228 0.44 11.57 -9.87
CA ARG A 228 -0.73 12.30 -9.35
C ARG A 228 -0.67 12.35 -7.84
N THR A 229 -0.90 13.53 -7.29
CA THR A 229 -1.07 13.76 -5.86
C THR A 229 -2.48 14.30 -5.61
N VAL A 230 -3.23 13.60 -4.76
CA VAL A 230 -4.58 13.99 -4.34
C VAL A 230 -4.53 14.41 -2.88
N VAL A 231 -4.97 15.63 -2.59
CA VAL A 231 -5.08 16.14 -1.22
C VAL A 231 -6.56 16.25 -0.87
N ILE A 232 -6.99 15.51 0.14
CA ILE A 232 -8.38 15.50 0.60
C ILE A 232 -8.53 16.51 1.72
N LYS A 233 -9.41 17.48 1.50
CA LYS A 233 -9.67 18.54 2.47
C LYS A 233 -10.30 17.98 3.75
N ASP A 234 -9.84 18.48 4.90
CA ASP A 234 -10.33 18.15 6.25
C ASP A 234 -10.27 16.62 6.58
N ALA A 235 -9.52 15.81 5.80
CA ALA A 235 -9.39 14.39 6.04
C ALA A 235 -8.24 14.07 7.00
N SER A 236 -8.43 12.99 7.76
CA SER A 236 -7.49 12.49 8.77
C SER A 236 -6.36 11.64 8.15
N HIS A 237 -5.58 11.03 9.04
CA HIS A 237 -4.53 10.07 8.64
C HIS A 237 -5.07 8.80 7.96
N VAL A 238 -6.33 8.42 8.22
CA VAL A 238 -6.91 7.16 7.71
C VAL A 238 -7.86 7.40 6.53
N VAL A 239 -7.38 8.13 5.52
CA VAL A 239 -8.17 8.45 4.30
C VAL A 239 -8.75 7.22 3.62
N MET A 240 -8.15 6.03 3.74
CA MET A 240 -8.68 4.79 3.19
C MET A 240 -9.93 4.29 3.93
N VAL A 241 -10.16 4.76 5.16
CA VAL A 241 -11.36 4.46 5.94
C VAL A 241 -12.44 5.49 5.66
N SER A 242 -12.10 6.79 5.75
CA SER A 242 -13.08 7.87 5.60
C SER A 242 -13.44 8.19 4.15
N GLN A 243 -12.53 7.95 3.20
CA GLN A 243 -12.65 8.28 1.78
C GLN A 243 -12.26 7.10 0.86
N PRO A 244 -12.81 5.90 1.08
CA PRO A 244 -12.39 4.69 0.36
C PRO A 244 -12.57 4.78 -1.15
N GLY A 245 -13.56 5.55 -1.62
CA GLY A 245 -13.81 5.78 -3.06
C GLY A 245 -12.69 6.54 -3.75
N GLU A 246 -12.18 7.61 -3.13
CA GLU A 246 -11.09 8.41 -3.67
C GLU A 246 -9.79 7.60 -3.71
N VAL A 247 -9.55 6.80 -2.66
CA VAL A 247 -8.37 5.92 -2.59
C VAL A 247 -8.44 4.83 -3.66
N ALA A 248 -9.59 4.16 -3.82
CA ALA A 248 -9.78 3.14 -4.84
C ALA A 248 -9.59 3.71 -6.24
N ALA A 249 -10.19 4.88 -6.54
CA ALA A 249 -10.04 5.53 -7.85
C ALA A 249 -8.57 5.85 -8.20
N LEU A 250 -7.76 6.28 -7.22
CA LEU A 250 -6.33 6.52 -7.44
C LEU A 250 -5.56 5.21 -7.67
N ILE A 251 -5.90 4.14 -6.94
CA ILE A 251 -5.32 2.81 -7.14
C ILE A 251 -5.65 2.28 -8.55
N GLU A 252 -6.88 2.45 -9.01
CA GLU A 252 -7.30 2.06 -10.36
C GLU A 252 -6.59 2.86 -11.46
N GLU A 253 -6.29 4.13 -11.20
CA GLU A 253 -5.46 4.93 -12.11
C GLU A 253 -4.04 4.39 -12.18
N ALA A 254 -3.44 4.04 -11.03
CA ALA A 254 -2.10 3.47 -10.95
C ALA A 254 -2.01 2.04 -11.54
N ALA A 255 -3.14 1.39 -11.76
CA ALA A 255 -3.27 0.04 -12.32
C ALA A 255 -3.38 -0.01 -13.86
N LYS A 256 -3.46 1.15 -14.53
CA LYS A 256 -3.55 1.29 -16.00
C LYS A 256 -2.17 1.34 -16.62
#